data_20bf3c66407fc54ad891a4af1eecce68
#
_entry.id   20bf3c66407fc54ad891a4af1eecce68
#
_cell.length_a   1.000
_cell.length_b   1.000
_cell.length_c   1.000
_cell.angle_alpha   90.00
_cell.angle_beta   90.00
_cell.angle_gamma   90.00
#
_symmetry.space_group_name_H-M   'P 1'
#
loop_
_entity.id
_entity.type
_entity.pdbx_description
1 polymer ?
#
loop_
_entity_poly.entity_id
_entity_poly.type
_entity_poly.pdbx_seq_one_letter_code
_entity_poly.pdbx_strand_id
1 'polypeptide(L)'
;YKDNESGNYIPGQEDDDDFEKIIIKKFDLALRKFITKVQENDVTTRIPQVKYEDGKVSYEHTKEPLIVHVNDIVIYTLRIFNEGNIDGYASEITDDIPDYLEYLPENETNTKYLWKMYDKDGNETQDVSKAEKVKTTYLSKDNEKTAGENLLKAFDGNVANISYKDIKIAFKVK
;
A
#
# COMPACT_ATOMS: atom_id res chain seq x y z
N TYR A 1 53.24 16.36 -3.69
CA TYR A 1 52.15 15.43 -3.82
C TYR A 1 52.62 14.01 -3.54
N LYS A 2 52.11 13.23 -2.60
CA LYS A 2 52.53 11.89 -2.32
C LYS A 2 51.34 11.01 -2.03
N ASP A 3 51.06 10.09 -2.93
CA ASP A 3 50.22 8.95 -2.63
C ASP A 3 50.76 8.19 -1.42
N ASN A 4 49.89 7.55 -0.71
CA ASN A 4 50.25 6.67 0.38
C ASN A 4 51.03 5.47 -0.19
N GLU A 5 52.36 5.40 0.15
CA GLU A 5 53.28 4.40 -0.38
C GLU A 5 52.94 2.96 0.08
N SER A 6 51.99 2.77 0.99
CA SER A 6 51.57 1.47 1.48
C SER A 6 50.54 0.75 0.58
N GLY A 7 49.99 1.43 -0.41
CA GLY A 7 48.95 0.90 -1.28
C GLY A 7 47.62 0.64 -0.56
N ASN A 8 47.50 1.14 0.66
CA ASN A 8 46.22 1.06 1.40
C ASN A 8 45.46 2.38 1.18
N TYR A 9 44.29 2.25 0.64
CA TYR A 9 43.36 3.34 0.50
C TYR A 9 42.92 3.90 1.87
N ILE A 10 43.09 5.20 2.09
CA ILE A 10 42.62 5.90 3.31
C ILE A 10 41.69 7.02 2.89
N PRO A 11 40.35 6.90 3.10
CA PRO A 11 39.37 7.87 2.67
C PRO A 11 39.69 9.28 3.21
N GLY A 12 39.70 10.28 2.34
CA GLY A 12 39.92 11.70 2.67
C GLY A 12 41.36 12.07 2.96
N GLN A 13 42.36 11.21 2.70
CA GLN A 13 43.77 11.48 2.88
C GLN A 13 44.58 11.52 1.56
N GLU A 14 43.99 11.03 0.50
CA GLU A 14 44.57 11.07 -0.85
C GLU A 14 43.91 12.17 -1.67
N ASP A 15 44.62 12.87 -2.53
CA ASP A 15 44.09 14.04 -3.21
C ASP A 15 43.30 13.70 -4.48
N ASP A 16 43.34 12.42 -4.89
CA ASP A 16 42.47 11.86 -5.92
C ASP A 16 41.17 11.24 -5.36
N ASP A 17 40.95 11.37 -4.04
CA ASP A 17 39.71 10.97 -3.36
C ASP A 17 38.58 11.99 -3.65
N ASP A 18 38.11 12.02 -4.86
CA ASP A 18 36.95 12.86 -5.24
C ASP A 18 35.65 12.03 -5.16
N PHE A 19 35.01 12.08 -4.00
CA PHE A 19 33.73 11.39 -3.78
C PHE A 19 32.54 12.33 -3.90
N GLU A 20 31.76 12.14 -4.93
CA GLU A 20 30.42 12.71 -5.00
C GLU A 20 29.39 11.81 -4.33
N LYS A 21 28.70 12.33 -3.33
CA LYS A 21 27.53 11.66 -2.73
C LYS A 21 26.28 12.03 -3.50
N ILE A 22 25.64 11.04 -4.08
CA ILE A 22 24.28 11.19 -4.64
C ILE A 22 23.25 10.59 -3.69
N ILE A 23 22.14 11.29 -3.52
CA ILE A 23 20.96 10.76 -2.81
C ILE A 23 19.89 10.53 -3.86
N ILE A 24 19.54 9.26 -4.06
CA ILE A 24 18.42 8.89 -4.92
C ILE A 24 17.12 9.13 -4.14
N LYS A 25 16.33 10.08 -4.63
CA LYS A 25 14.98 10.30 -4.11
C LYS A 25 14.00 9.43 -4.86
N LYS A 26 13.21 8.64 -4.13
CA LYS A 26 12.18 7.77 -4.71
C LYS A 26 10.88 7.87 -3.92
N PHE A 27 9.77 7.79 -4.64
CA PHE A 27 8.47 7.49 -4.10
C PHE A 27 8.29 5.97 -4.16
N ASP A 28 7.94 5.35 -3.04
CA ASP A 28 7.90 3.90 -2.93
C ASP A 28 6.68 3.47 -2.12
N LEU A 29 5.73 2.84 -2.77
CA LEU A 29 4.48 2.42 -2.15
C LEU A 29 4.52 0.94 -1.77
N ALA A 30 4.11 0.66 -0.53
CA ALA A 30 3.82 -0.69 -0.07
C ALA A 30 2.33 -0.82 0.28
N LEU A 31 1.70 -1.88 -0.19
CA LEU A 31 0.30 -2.19 0.10
C LEU A 31 0.19 -3.40 1.02
N ARG A 32 -0.68 -3.30 2.02
CA ARG A 32 -1.07 -4.41 2.89
C ARG A 32 -2.58 -4.53 2.90
N LYS A 33 -3.09 -5.73 2.57
CA LYS A 33 -4.51 -6.06 2.57
C LYS A 33 -4.81 -7.01 3.73
N PHE A 34 -5.78 -6.67 4.55
CA PHE A 34 -6.16 -7.46 5.71
C PHE A 34 -7.65 -7.29 6.04
N ILE A 35 -8.27 -8.32 6.63
CA ILE A 35 -9.67 -8.27 7.03
C ILE A 35 -9.82 -7.40 8.26
N THR A 36 -10.77 -6.48 8.23
CA THR A 36 -11.10 -5.60 9.36
C THR A 36 -12.52 -5.73 9.86
N LYS A 37 -13.40 -6.42 9.09
CA LYS A 37 -14.77 -6.68 9.55
C LYS A 37 -15.32 -7.95 8.89
N VAL A 38 -16.08 -8.72 9.64
CA VAL A 38 -16.91 -9.82 9.13
C VAL A 38 -18.32 -9.62 9.68
N GLN A 39 -19.29 -9.46 8.79
CA GLN A 39 -20.64 -9.02 9.13
C GLN A 39 -20.57 -7.74 9.97
N GLU A 40 -21.15 -7.71 11.15
CA GLU A 40 -21.10 -6.57 12.08
C GLU A 40 -19.91 -6.60 13.05
N ASN A 41 -19.06 -7.64 13.00
CA ASN A 41 -17.97 -7.84 13.97
C ASN A 41 -16.65 -7.27 13.45
N ASP A 42 -16.06 -6.35 14.20
CA ASP A 42 -14.74 -5.81 13.92
C ASP A 42 -13.64 -6.85 14.18
N VAL A 43 -12.66 -6.88 13.28
CA VAL A 43 -11.46 -7.72 13.36
C VAL A 43 -10.25 -6.82 13.51
N THR A 44 -9.72 -6.69 14.71
CA THR A 44 -8.60 -5.78 15.01
C THR A 44 -7.24 -6.48 15.07
N THR A 45 -7.24 -7.81 15.20
CA THR A 45 -6.01 -8.62 15.39
C THR A 45 -5.15 -8.75 14.16
N ARG A 46 -5.64 -8.29 12.99
CA ARG A 46 -4.98 -8.43 11.69
C ARG A 46 -4.30 -7.15 11.18
N ILE A 47 -4.35 -6.09 11.96
CA ILE A 47 -3.70 -4.81 11.60
C ILE A 47 -2.19 -5.02 11.55
N PRO A 48 -1.52 -4.70 10.42
CA PRO A 48 -0.08 -4.86 10.29
C PRO A 48 0.68 -4.00 11.29
N GLN A 49 1.65 -4.60 11.95
CA GLN A 49 2.66 -3.89 12.74
C GLN A 49 3.86 -3.60 11.84
N VAL A 50 4.33 -2.37 11.87
CA VAL A 50 5.46 -1.91 11.04
C VAL A 50 6.74 -2.04 11.85
N LYS A 51 7.79 -2.60 11.23
CA LYS A 51 9.15 -2.66 11.75
C LYS A 51 10.11 -2.04 10.77
N TYR A 52 11.20 -1.47 11.29
CA TYR A 52 12.28 -0.94 10.47
C TYR A 52 13.61 -1.42 11.04
N GLU A 53 14.26 -2.28 10.29
CA GLU A 53 15.51 -2.91 10.68
C GLU A 53 16.44 -2.96 9.45
N ASP A 54 17.71 -2.68 9.65
CA ASP A 54 18.74 -2.73 8.61
C ASP A 54 18.37 -1.93 7.33
N GLY A 55 17.75 -0.77 7.50
CA GLY A 55 17.37 0.09 6.38
C GLY A 55 16.14 -0.40 5.59
N LYS A 56 15.39 -1.38 6.10
CA LYS A 56 14.21 -1.96 5.44
C LYS A 56 12.98 -1.89 6.33
N VAL A 57 11.86 -1.52 5.71
CA VAL A 57 10.53 -1.62 6.33
C VAL A 57 10.01 -3.04 6.15
N SER A 58 9.45 -3.61 7.21
CA SER A 58 8.74 -4.89 7.18
C SER A 58 7.42 -4.80 7.92
N TYR A 59 6.51 -5.75 7.64
CA TYR A 59 5.16 -5.75 8.18
C TYR A 59 4.80 -7.12 8.71
N GLU A 60 4.39 -7.15 9.96
CA GLU A 60 3.95 -8.38 10.62
C GLU A 60 2.46 -8.30 10.95
N HIS A 61 1.71 -9.29 10.55
CA HIS A 61 0.33 -9.52 10.98
C HIS A 61 -0.01 -11.00 10.93
N THR A 62 -0.98 -11.43 11.72
CA THR A 62 -1.42 -12.82 11.71
C THR A 62 -1.99 -13.19 10.34
N LYS A 63 -1.62 -14.39 9.87
CA LYS A 63 -2.14 -15.01 8.64
C LYS A 63 -2.99 -16.25 8.93
N GLU A 64 -3.29 -16.50 10.21
CA GLU A 64 -4.17 -17.61 10.57
C GLU A 64 -5.52 -17.46 9.86
N PRO A 65 -6.10 -18.57 9.35
CA PRO A 65 -7.40 -18.52 8.70
C PRO A 65 -8.47 -17.91 9.62
N LEU A 66 -9.31 -17.07 9.05
CA LEU A 66 -10.51 -16.59 9.70
C LEU A 66 -11.69 -17.41 9.19
N ILE A 67 -12.48 -17.98 10.11
CA ILE A 67 -13.66 -18.75 9.74
C ILE A 67 -14.75 -17.78 9.32
N VAL A 68 -15.25 -17.97 8.11
CA VAL A 68 -16.39 -17.25 7.53
C VAL A 68 -17.37 -18.25 6.92
N HIS A 69 -18.62 -17.83 6.74
CA HIS A 69 -19.65 -18.67 6.16
C HIS A 69 -20.14 -18.10 4.82
N VAL A 70 -20.76 -18.95 4.01
CA VAL A 70 -21.41 -18.52 2.77
C VAL A 70 -22.41 -17.40 3.07
N ASN A 71 -22.42 -16.37 2.24
CA ASN A 71 -23.15 -15.10 2.37
C ASN A 71 -22.65 -14.12 3.44
N ASP A 72 -21.59 -14.42 4.18
CA ASP A 72 -20.98 -13.41 5.05
C ASP A 72 -20.42 -12.25 4.22
N ILE A 73 -20.59 -11.03 4.73
CA ILE A 73 -19.95 -9.84 4.19
C ILE A 73 -18.58 -9.68 4.88
N VAL A 74 -17.52 -9.65 4.09
CA VAL A 74 -16.15 -9.46 4.56
C VAL A 74 -15.64 -8.12 4.06
N ILE A 75 -15.16 -7.28 4.97
CA ILE A 75 -14.53 -6.00 4.64
C ILE A 75 -13.02 -6.12 4.83
N TYR A 76 -12.31 -5.89 3.74
CA TYR A 76 -10.86 -5.73 3.76
C TYR A 76 -10.49 -4.26 3.87
N THR A 77 -9.44 -3.98 4.60
CA THR A 77 -8.72 -2.72 4.52
C THR A 77 -7.48 -2.93 3.67
N LEU A 78 -7.29 -2.04 2.70
CA LEU A 78 -6.05 -1.89 1.96
C LEU A 78 -5.35 -0.68 2.54
N ARG A 79 -4.21 -0.92 3.19
CA ARG A 79 -3.36 0.13 3.76
C ARG A 79 -2.17 0.36 2.85
N ILE A 80 -2.06 1.58 2.39
CA ILE A 80 -1.01 2.03 1.49
C ILE A 80 -0.02 2.86 2.28
N PHE A 81 1.23 2.42 2.34
CA PHE A 81 2.33 3.11 3.01
C PHE A 81 3.24 3.77 1.98
N ASN A 82 3.90 4.86 2.35
CA ASN A 82 5.02 5.40 1.61
C ASN A 82 6.33 5.05 2.34
N GLU A 83 7.11 4.14 1.76
CA GLU A 83 8.44 3.75 2.24
C GLU A 83 9.55 4.60 1.59
N GLY A 84 9.18 5.45 0.65
CA GLY A 84 10.09 6.33 -0.07
C GLY A 84 10.44 7.61 0.68
N ASN A 85 11.42 8.34 0.17
CA ASN A 85 11.95 9.56 0.77
C ASN A 85 11.47 10.85 0.08
N ILE A 86 10.39 10.77 -0.71
CA ILE A 86 9.64 11.91 -1.23
C ILE A 86 8.14 11.72 -1.00
N ASP A 87 7.43 12.83 -0.86
CA ASP A 87 5.97 12.87 -0.77
C ASP A 87 5.33 12.45 -2.10
N GLY A 88 4.16 11.81 -2.04
CA GLY A 88 3.44 11.42 -3.25
C GLY A 88 2.01 10.95 -2.99
N TYR A 89 1.34 10.47 -4.05
CA TYR A 89 -0.05 10.03 -4.05
C TYR A 89 -0.18 8.64 -4.66
N ALA A 90 -1.11 7.84 -4.15
CA ALA A 90 -1.51 6.59 -4.80
C ALA A 90 -2.55 6.90 -5.89
N SER A 91 -2.11 7.02 -7.14
CA SER A 91 -2.95 7.48 -8.26
C SER A 91 -4.07 6.48 -8.59
N GLU A 92 -3.77 5.19 -8.58
CA GLU A 92 -4.71 4.10 -8.79
C GLU A 92 -4.32 2.92 -7.90
N ILE A 93 -5.32 2.24 -7.36
CA ILE A 93 -5.17 1.00 -6.62
C ILE A 93 -6.03 -0.05 -7.30
N THR A 94 -5.41 -1.19 -7.60
CA THR A 94 -6.06 -2.36 -8.22
C THR A 94 -6.08 -3.51 -7.23
N ASP A 95 -7.19 -4.25 -7.18
CA ASP A 95 -7.33 -5.48 -6.41
C ASP A 95 -8.01 -6.55 -7.27
N ASP A 96 -7.52 -7.79 -7.20
CA ASP A 96 -8.14 -8.91 -7.87
C ASP A 96 -9.32 -9.44 -7.05
N ILE A 97 -10.38 -9.87 -7.72
CA ILE A 97 -11.55 -10.47 -7.06
C ILE A 97 -11.28 -11.99 -6.92
N PRO A 98 -11.10 -12.50 -5.68
CA PRO A 98 -10.89 -13.93 -5.48
C PRO A 98 -12.10 -14.77 -5.91
N ASP A 99 -11.87 -15.98 -6.44
CA ASP A 99 -12.91 -16.86 -6.95
C ASP A 99 -14.02 -17.20 -5.94
N TYR A 100 -13.68 -17.24 -4.64
CA TYR A 100 -14.62 -17.55 -3.55
C TYR A 100 -15.32 -16.32 -2.99
N LEU A 101 -15.08 -15.13 -3.58
CA LEU A 101 -15.72 -13.87 -3.20
C LEU A 101 -16.53 -13.30 -4.36
N GLU A 102 -17.59 -12.58 -4.02
CA GLU A 102 -18.42 -11.82 -4.95
C GLU A 102 -18.30 -10.34 -4.61
N TYR A 103 -17.95 -9.53 -5.60
CA TYR A 103 -17.92 -8.07 -5.41
C TYR A 103 -19.35 -7.51 -5.30
N LEU A 104 -19.53 -6.51 -4.45
CA LEU A 104 -20.82 -5.89 -4.14
C LEU A 104 -20.82 -4.43 -4.61
N PRO A 105 -21.21 -4.12 -5.85
CA PRO A 105 -21.13 -2.76 -6.42
C PRO A 105 -21.95 -1.73 -5.63
N GLU A 106 -23.11 -2.12 -5.09
CA GLU A 106 -24.01 -1.23 -4.36
C GLU A 106 -23.70 -1.13 -2.85
N ASN A 107 -22.68 -1.85 -2.36
CA ASN A 107 -22.29 -1.77 -0.96
C ASN A 107 -21.74 -0.38 -0.64
N GLU A 108 -22.19 0.22 0.46
CA GLU A 108 -21.78 1.58 0.83
C GLU A 108 -20.28 1.76 1.01
N THR A 109 -19.56 0.71 1.45
CA THR A 109 -18.10 0.73 1.52
C THR A 109 -17.51 0.88 0.11
N ASN A 110 -18.00 0.10 -0.85
CA ASN A 110 -17.46 0.10 -2.21
C ASN A 110 -17.78 1.41 -2.96
N THR A 111 -19.00 1.92 -2.79
CA THR A 111 -19.40 3.21 -3.37
C THR A 111 -18.64 4.38 -2.75
N LYS A 112 -18.43 4.36 -1.41
CA LYS A 112 -17.65 5.37 -0.70
C LYS A 112 -16.24 5.51 -1.23
N TYR A 113 -15.57 4.38 -1.50
CA TYR A 113 -14.19 4.35 -1.98
C TYR A 113 -14.08 4.32 -3.51
N LEU A 114 -15.16 4.60 -4.24
CA LEU A 114 -15.20 4.77 -5.69
C LEU A 114 -14.65 3.57 -6.47
N TRP A 115 -14.85 2.35 -5.97
CA TRP A 115 -14.42 1.15 -6.65
C TRP A 115 -15.23 0.92 -7.92
N LYS A 116 -14.53 0.55 -9.02
CA LYS A 116 -15.08 0.18 -10.31
C LYS A 116 -14.62 -1.22 -10.70
N MET A 117 -15.49 -1.96 -11.39
CA MET A 117 -15.20 -3.32 -11.85
C MET A 117 -14.57 -3.32 -13.23
N TYR A 118 -13.67 -4.28 -13.46
CA TYR A 118 -13.01 -4.53 -14.73
C TYR A 118 -13.04 -6.01 -15.08
N ASP A 119 -13.24 -6.30 -16.37
CA ASP A 119 -13.19 -7.66 -16.89
C ASP A 119 -11.74 -8.15 -17.09
N LYS A 120 -11.61 -9.40 -17.58
CA LYS A 120 -10.31 -10.03 -17.87
C LYS A 120 -9.46 -9.27 -18.90
N ASP A 121 -10.11 -8.52 -19.79
CA ASP A 121 -9.46 -7.76 -20.86
C ASP A 121 -9.10 -6.33 -20.40
N GLY A 122 -9.45 -5.99 -19.18
CA GLY A 122 -9.17 -4.68 -18.57
C GLY A 122 -10.18 -3.60 -18.92
N ASN A 123 -11.34 -3.94 -19.47
CA ASN A 123 -12.42 -3.00 -19.75
C ASN A 123 -13.30 -2.82 -18.52
N GLU A 124 -13.75 -1.58 -18.26
CA GLU A 124 -14.73 -1.31 -17.22
C GLU A 124 -16.04 -2.03 -17.51
N THR A 125 -16.60 -2.75 -16.54
CA THR A 125 -17.85 -3.51 -16.66
C THR A 125 -18.80 -3.20 -15.52
N GLN A 126 -20.09 -3.30 -15.77
CA GLN A 126 -21.15 -3.27 -14.75
C GLN A 126 -21.68 -4.68 -14.43
N ASP A 127 -21.21 -5.68 -15.17
CA ASP A 127 -21.59 -7.08 -15.00
C ASP A 127 -20.68 -7.76 -13.98
N VAL A 128 -21.19 -8.01 -12.76
CA VAL A 128 -20.46 -8.63 -11.66
C VAL A 128 -19.91 -10.02 -12.06
N SER A 129 -20.63 -10.74 -12.94
CA SER A 129 -20.22 -12.07 -13.37
C SER A 129 -18.97 -12.08 -14.27
N LYS A 130 -18.62 -10.94 -14.86
CA LYS A 130 -17.45 -10.75 -15.72
C LYS A 130 -16.30 -10.04 -15.01
N ALA A 131 -16.57 -9.52 -13.82
CA ALA A 131 -15.58 -8.77 -13.08
C ALA A 131 -14.49 -9.70 -12.52
N GLU A 132 -13.25 -9.43 -12.88
CA GLU A 132 -12.06 -10.12 -12.33
C GLU A 132 -11.22 -9.21 -11.45
N LYS A 133 -11.34 -7.89 -11.64
CA LYS A 133 -10.59 -6.88 -10.92
C LYS A 133 -11.47 -5.70 -10.56
N VAL A 134 -11.05 -5.02 -9.50
CA VAL A 134 -11.60 -3.72 -9.12
C VAL A 134 -10.47 -2.70 -9.05
N LYS A 135 -10.80 -1.45 -9.39
CA LYS A 135 -9.86 -0.34 -9.33
C LYS A 135 -10.50 0.86 -8.67
N THR A 136 -9.68 1.65 -8.00
CA THR A 136 -10.09 2.95 -7.47
C THR A 136 -8.98 3.98 -7.61
N THR A 137 -9.39 5.23 -7.83
CA THR A 137 -8.53 6.41 -7.79
C THR A 137 -8.79 7.25 -6.53
N TYR A 138 -9.47 6.70 -5.53
CA TYR A 138 -9.91 7.42 -4.33
C TYR A 138 -8.79 8.20 -3.63
N LEU A 139 -7.58 7.64 -3.59
CA LEU A 139 -6.41 8.27 -2.98
C LEU A 139 -5.56 9.10 -3.96
N SER A 140 -6.04 9.33 -5.17
CA SER A 140 -5.35 10.21 -6.11
C SER A 140 -5.42 11.67 -5.64
N LYS A 141 -4.51 12.48 -6.15
CA LYS A 141 -4.53 13.94 -5.92
C LYS A 141 -5.83 14.58 -6.41
N ASP A 142 -6.37 14.09 -7.53
CA ASP A 142 -7.57 14.66 -8.16
C ASP A 142 -8.86 14.40 -7.36
N ASN A 143 -8.85 13.43 -6.45
CA ASN A 143 -9.98 13.10 -5.58
C ASN A 143 -9.91 13.73 -4.18
N GLU A 144 -8.93 14.58 -3.91
CA GLU A 144 -8.84 15.26 -2.63
C GLU A 144 -10.01 16.21 -2.43
N LYS A 145 -10.68 16.12 -1.29
CA LYS A 145 -11.67 17.12 -0.85
C LYS A 145 -11.00 18.32 -0.19
N THR A 146 -9.88 18.07 0.46
CA THR A 146 -9.05 19.08 1.13
C THR A 146 -7.61 18.88 0.69
N ALA A 147 -6.89 19.96 0.35
CA ALA A 147 -5.53 19.90 -0.14
C ALA A 147 -4.60 19.11 0.82
N GLY A 148 -3.92 18.10 0.30
CA GLY A 148 -3.02 17.21 1.04
C GLY A 148 -3.72 16.09 1.82
N GLU A 149 -5.05 15.95 1.72
CA GLU A 149 -5.79 14.89 2.41
C GLU A 149 -5.29 13.50 2.01
N ASN A 150 -4.99 13.27 0.73
CA ASN A 150 -4.53 12.00 0.19
C ASN A 150 -3.00 11.89 0.11
N LEU A 151 -2.27 12.95 0.49
CA LEU A 151 -0.82 12.97 0.42
C LEU A 151 -0.21 11.95 1.39
N LEU A 152 0.68 11.12 0.86
CA LEU A 152 1.53 10.20 1.60
C LEU A 152 2.89 10.86 1.80
N LYS A 153 3.21 11.22 3.03
CA LYS A 153 4.48 11.88 3.39
C LYS A 153 5.66 10.94 3.23
N ALA A 154 6.80 11.51 2.90
CA ALA A 154 8.07 10.79 2.86
C ALA A 154 8.37 10.09 4.19
N PHE A 155 8.95 8.91 4.12
CA PHE A 155 9.42 8.18 5.29
C PHE A 155 10.77 8.75 5.78
N ASP A 156 10.85 9.05 7.07
CA ASP A 156 12.02 9.66 7.72
C ASP A 156 12.92 8.64 8.44
N GLY A 157 12.62 7.34 8.31
CA GLY A 157 13.32 6.26 9.02
C GLY A 157 12.75 5.92 10.39
N ASN A 158 11.71 6.65 10.86
CA ASN A 158 11.03 6.35 12.12
C ASN A 158 9.66 5.72 11.84
N VAL A 159 9.47 4.45 12.21
CA VAL A 159 8.20 3.72 11.98
C VAL A 159 6.98 4.38 12.61
N ALA A 160 7.14 5.14 13.69
CA ALA A 160 6.06 5.88 14.31
C ALA A 160 5.51 6.99 13.40
N ASN A 161 6.32 7.46 12.44
CA ASN A 161 6.00 8.55 11.52
C ASN A 161 5.67 8.04 10.11
N ILE A 162 5.72 6.70 9.86
CA ILE A 162 5.45 6.21 8.52
C ILE A 162 4.04 6.60 8.06
N SER A 163 3.98 7.30 6.94
CA SER A 163 2.72 7.79 6.39
C SER A 163 1.95 6.66 5.72
N TYR A 164 0.67 6.54 6.02
CA TYR A 164 -0.22 5.60 5.34
C TYR A 164 -1.61 6.18 5.13
N LYS A 165 -2.34 5.57 4.19
CA LYS A 165 -3.77 5.82 3.95
C LYS A 165 -4.50 4.48 3.86
N ASP A 166 -5.71 4.46 4.39
CA ASP A 166 -6.60 3.28 4.36
C ASP A 166 -7.76 3.51 3.41
N ILE A 167 -8.00 2.52 2.57
CA ILE A 167 -9.26 2.35 1.86
C ILE A 167 -9.85 0.98 2.17
N LYS A 168 -11.15 0.84 1.98
CA LYS A 168 -11.83 -0.42 2.28
C LYS A 168 -12.57 -0.96 1.07
N ILE A 169 -12.72 -2.27 1.04
CA ILE A 169 -13.49 -2.98 0.03
C ILE A 169 -14.31 -4.09 0.68
N ALA A 170 -15.55 -4.24 0.24
CA ALA A 170 -16.49 -5.24 0.73
C ALA A 170 -16.74 -6.32 -0.32
N PHE A 171 -16.74 -7.55 0.12
CA PHE A 171 -17.11 -8.73 -0.67
C PHE A 171 -18.11 -9.59 0.10
N LYS A 172 -18.86 -10.40 -0.64
CA LYS A 172 -19.68 -11.48 -0.09
C LYS A 172 -18.99 -12.82 -0.33
N VAL A 173 -19.00 -13.69 0.67
CA VAL A 173 -18.52 -15.06 0.57
C VAL A 173 -19.50 -15.90 -0.26
N LYS A 174 -19.02 -16.60 -1.31
CA LYS A 174 -19.82 -17.48 -2.18
C LYS A 174 -20.11 -18.83 -1.53
#